data_93b82322caa633fcf3afb36557638c61
#
_entry.id   93b82322caa633fcf3afb36557638c61
#
_cell.length_a   1.000
_cell.length_b   1.000
_cell.length_c   1.000
_cell.angle_alpha   90.00
_cell.angle_beta   90.00
_cell.angle_gamma   90.00
#
_symmetry.space_group_name_H-M   'P 1'
#
loop_
_entity.id
_entity.type
_entity.pdbx_description
1 polymer ?
#
loop_
_entity_poly.entity_id
_entity_poly.type
_entity_poly.pdbx_seq_one_letter_code
_entity_poly.pdbx_strand_id
1 'polypeptide(L)'
;GFSVPFPGTLTSALMLSDTAAKENYGAIRVMGGGYVNTELRSLSDGRIFDFVDFITFDDGQLPLERLCDLKEGRCSHNDLVRTVYRRDDGTLAERLNVDCNIPFGQLPPPDFSDFDRTHYISLTELTNPMHKLWSDGRWNKMTVAHGCYHKKCAFCDTSLDYIGRSDAPSPEIVVERMEHIVAQTGIRGFHFTDEALPPALLAGVCRLIVERGIAV
;
A
#
# COMPACT_ATOMS: atom_id res chain seq x y z
N GLY A 1 4.13 -0.11 -11.06
CA GLY A 1 3.59 -1.15 -10.15
C GLY A 1 2.09 -1.31 -10.27
N PHE A 2 1.60 -2.52 -10.05
CA PHE A 2 0.18 -2.85 -10.08
C PHE A 2 -0.24 -3.38 -8.71
N SER A 3 -1.12 -2.65 -8.02
CA SER A 3 -1.77 -3.14 -6.81
C SER A 3 -3.08 -3.82 -7.21
N VAL A 4 -3.18 -5.12 -6.95
CA VAL A 4 -4.35 -5.95 -7.28
C VAL A 4 -5.05 -6.32 -5.97
N PRO A 5 -6.04 -5.54 -5.53
CA PRO A 5 -6.73 -5.79 -4.26
C PRO A 5 -7.78 -6.90 -4.36
N PHE A 6 -8.37 -7.12 -5.54
CA PHE A 6 -9.46 -8.07 -5.77
C PHE A 6 -9.30 -8.82 -7.08
N PRO A 7 -9.88 -10.03 -7.23
CA PRO A 7 -9.77 -10.83 -8.45
C PRO A 7 -10.27 -10.09 -9.71
N GLY A 8 -11.30 -9.26 -9.58
CA GLY A 8 -11.86 -8.49 -10.70
C GLY A 8 -10.90 -7.48 -11.33
N THR A 9 -9.84 -7.05 -10.60
CA THR A 9 -8.85 -6.10 -11.12
C THR A 9 -7.64 -6.79 -11.78
N LEU A 10 -7.49 -8.10 -11.65
CA LEU A 10 -6.33 -8.84 -12.15
C LEU A 10 -6.20 -8.73 -13.68
N THR A 11 -7.28 -8.99 -14.42
CA THR A 11 -7.26 -8.94 -15.89
C THR A 11 -6.83 -7.57 -16.39
N SER A 12 -7.39 -6.49 -15.80
CA SER A 12 -7.02 -5.12 -16.16
C SER A 12 -5.55 -4.82 -15.87
N ALA A 13 -5.03 -5.30 -14.74
CA ALA A 13 -3.62 -5.14 -14.40
C ALA A 13 -2.70 -5.85 -15.40
N LEU A 14 -3.05 -7.08 -15.83
CA LEU A 14 -2.28 -7.82 -16.83
C LEU A 14 -2.33 -7.13 -18.19
N MET A 15 -3.50 -6.63 -18.63
CA MET A 15 -3.64 -5.90 -19.89
C MET A 15 -2.82 -4.60 -19.90
N LEU A 16 -2.86 -3.83 -18.81
CA LEU A 16 -2.07 -2.61 -18.68
C LEU A 16 -0.56 -2.91 -18.66
N SER A 17 -0.17 -4.00 -18.01
CA SER A 17 1.22 -4.44 -17.98
C SER A 17 1.73 -4.86 -19.37
N ASP A 18 0.91 -5.60 -20.13
CA ASP A 18 1.21 -5.98 -21.52
C ASP A 18 1.34 -4.74 -22.43
N THR A 19 0.44 -3.76 -22.27
CA THR A 19 0.52 -2.50 -23.00
C THR A 19 1.80 -1.75 -22.67
N ALA A 20 2.14 -1.63 -21.38
CA ALA A 20 3.38 -0.98 -20.94
C ALA A 20 4.64 -1.65 -21.53
N ALA A 21 4.63 -2.98 -21.66
CA ALA A 21 5.72 -3.72 -22.29
C ALA A 21 5.81 -3.40 -23.80
N LYS A 22 4.70 -3.36 -24.50
CA LYS A 22 4.62 -3.07 -25.95
C LYS A 22 5.07 -1.64 -26.27
N GLU A 23 4.73 -0.69 -25.44
CA GLU A 23 5.18 0.71 -25.55
C GLU A 23 6.67 0.89 -25.17
N ASN A 24 7.32 -0.17 -24.73
CA ASN A 24 8.75 -0.22 -24.43
C ASN A 24 9.25 0.88 -23.46
N TYR A 25 8.52 1.09 -22.37
CA TYR A 25 8.93 2.06 -21.34
C TYR A 25 10.21 1.67 -20.58
N GLY A 26 10.76 0.47 -20.81
CA GLY A 26 11.96 -0.03 -20.12
C GLY A 26 11.79 -0.12 -18.59
N ALA A 27 10.55 -0.14 -18.13
CA ALA A 27 10.21 -0.21 -16.71
C ALA A 27 10.14 -1.66 -16.23
N ILE A 28 10.59 -1.91 -15.01
CA ILE A 28 10.29 -3.17 -14.31
C ILE A 28 8.79 -3.17 -13.96
N ARG A 29 8.11 -4.26 -14.31
CA ARG A 29 6.67 -4.44 -14.06
C ARG A 29 6.47 -5.31 -12.83
N VAL A 30 5.92 -4.72 -11.78
CA VAL A 30 5.75 -5.37 -10.47
C VAL A 30 4.27 -5.48 -10.11
N MET A 31 3.86 -6.66 -9.62
CA MET A 31 2.50 -6.90 -9.14
C MET A 31 2.51 -7.24 -7.65
N GLY A 32 1.58 -6.67 -6.90
CA GLY A 32 1.33 -6.93 -5.48
C GLY A 32 -0.10 -6.59 -5.10
N GLY A 33 -0.39 -6.49 -3.82
CA GLY A 33 -1.70 -6.13 -3.29
C GLY A 33 -2.46 -7.28 -2.62
N GLY A 34 -3.63 -7.01 -2.08
CA GLY A 34 -4.37 -7.94 -1.23
C GLY A 34 -4.66 -9.29 -1.88
N TYR A 35 -5.16 -9.29 -3.12
CA TYR A 35 -5.44 -10.53 -3.85
C TYR A 35 -4.17 -11.35 -4.15
N VAL A 36 -3.07 -10.68 -4.44
CA VAL A 36 -1.77 -11.33 -4.63
C VAL A 36 -1.29 -11.97 -3.33
N ASN A 37 -1.44 -11.26 -2.22
CA ASN A 37 -1.01 -11.72 -0.91
C ASN A 37 -1.79 -12.92 -0.37
N THR A 38 -3.03 -13.10 -0.78
CA THR A 38 -3.90 -14.20 -0.35
C THR A 38 -3.99 -15.30 -1.41
N GLU A 39 -4.69 -15.04 -2.49
CA GLU A 39 -5.06 -16.06 -3.48
C GLU A 39 -3.91 -16.45 -4.42
N LEU A 40 -3.04 -15.51 -4.77
CA LEU A 40 -1.93 -15.79 -5.68
C LEU A 40 -0.64 -16.22 -4.97
N ARG A 41 -0.65 -16.30 -3.64
CA ARG A 41 0.54 -16.70 -2.86
C ARG A 41 1.05 -18.11 -3.23
N SER A 42 0.16 -19.01 -3.58
CA SER A 42 0.47 -20.40 -3.97
C SER A 42 0.52 -20.59 -5.49
N LEU A 43 0.53 -19.51 -6.27
CA LEU A 43 0.55 -19.59 -7.73
C LEU A 43 1.86 -20.20 -8.22
N SER A 44 1.78 -21.37 -8.89
CA SER A 44 2.92 -22.06 -9.50
C SER A 44 2.96 -21.93 -11.03
N ASP A 45 1.96 -21.29 -11.64
CA ASP A 45 1.90 -21.12 -13.10
C ASP A 45 2.79 -19.96 -13.54
N GLY A 46 3.92 -20.29 -14.18
CA GLY A 46 4.90 -19.32 -14.65
C GLY A 46 4.42 -18.39 -15.77
N ARG A 47 3.26 -18.66 -16.40
CA ARG A 47 2.73 -17.82 -17.50
C ARG A 47 2.38 -16.39 -17.04
N ILE A 48 2.14 -16.16 -15.75
CA ILE A 48 1.93 -14.82 -15.22
C ILE A 48 3.12 -13.90 -15.49
N PHE A 49 4.34 -14.46 -15.54
CA PHE A 49 5.58 -13.74 -15.82
C PHE A 49 5.76 -13.38 -17.31
N ASP A 50 4.83 -13.69 -18.17
CA ASP A 50 4.74 -13.13 -19.52
C ASP A 50 4.23 -11.67 -19.46
N PHE A 51 3.50 -11.34 -18.39
CA PHE A 51 2.90 -10.02 -18.18
C PHE A 51 3.63 -9.16 -17.17
N VAL A 52 4.23 -9.74 -16.13
CA VAL A 52 4.96 -9.02 -15.08
C VAL A 52 6.35 -9.61 -14.88
N ASP A 53 7.28 -8.81 -14.41
CA ASP A 53 8.65 -9.26 -14.17
C ASP A 53 8.81 -9.80 -12.74
N PHE A 54 8.09 -9.21 -11.79
CA PHE A 54 8.15 -9.59 -10.38
C PHE A 54 6.76 -9.57 -9.73
N ILE A 55 6.55 -10.52 -8.81
CA ILE A 55 5.40 -10.53 -7.90
C ILE A 55 5.96 -10.32 -6.49
N THR A 56 5.39 -9.35 -5.76
CA THR A 56 5.79 -9.05 -4.38
C THR A 56 4.65 -9.33 -3.41
N PHE A 57 5.01 -9.83 -2.23
CA PHE A 57 4.07 -10.23 -1.19
C PHE A 57 4.22 -9.36 0.06
N ASP A 58 3.16 -9.37 0.87
CA ASP A 58 3.07 -8.69 2.16
C ASP A 58 3.27 -7.17 2.03
N ASP A 59 4.08 -6.55 2.88
CA ASP A 59 4.39 -5.12 2.77
C ASP A 59 5.27 -4.84 1.56
N GLY A 60 4.80 -3.98 0.69
CA GLY A 60 5.47 -3.68 -0.58
C GLY A 60 6.70 -2.78 -0.47
N GLN A 61 6.92 -2.08 0.66
CA GLN A 61 7.94 -1.05 0.77
C GLN A 61 9.35 -1.61 0.57
N LEU A 62 9.75 -2.58 1.39
CA LEU A 62 11.08 -3.17 1.28
C LEU A 62 11.29 -3.95 -0.03
N PRO A 63 10.34 -4.77 -0.51
CA PRO A 63 10.46 -5.36 -1.83
C PRO A 63 10.66 -4.35 -2.95
N LEU A 64 9.91 -3.25 -2.98
CA LEU A 64 10.04 -2.21 -4.01
C LEU A 64 11.40 -1.49 -3.92
N GLU A 65 11.88 -1.19 -2.72
CA GLU A 65 13.23 -0.63 -2.51
C GLU A 65 14.28 -1.56 -3.12
N ARG A 66 14.23 -2.88 -2.81
CA ARG A 66 15.16 -3.86 -3.37
C ARG A 66 15.07 -4.00 -4.88
N LEU A 67 13.89 -3.89 -5.46
CA LEU A 67 13.72 -3.89 -6.92
C LEU A 67 14.29 -2.63 -7.58
N CYS A 68 14.18 -1.47 -6.93
CA CYS A 68 14.86 -0.26 -7.38
C CYS A 68 16.39 -0.43 -7.31
N ASP A 69 16.90 -0.96 -6.20
CA ASP A 69 18.34 -1.27 -6.04
C ASP A 69 18.83 -2.24 -7.11
N LEU A 70 18.06 -3.29 -7.39
CA LEU A 70 18.37 -4.26 -8.45
C LEU A 70 18.46 -3.57 -9.82
N LYS A 71 17.50 -2.73 -10.15
CA LYS A 71 17.49 -1.99 -11.42
C LYS A 71 18.68 -1.07 -11.58
N GLU A 72 19.13 -0.46 -10.49
CA GLU A 72 20.29 0.43 -10.46
C GLU A 72 21.64 -0.31 -10.28
N GLY A 73 21.60 -1.63 -10.20
CA GLY A 73 22.81 -2.46 -10.03
C GLY A 73 23.44 -2.39 -8.64
N ARG A 74 22.70 -1.89 -7.64
CA ARG A 74 23.17 -1.80 -6.24
C ARG A 74 23.02 -3.10 -5.46
N CYS A 75 22.17 -4.01 -5.92
CA CYS A 75 22.00 -5.34 -5.33
C CYS A 75 21.82 -6.41 -6.43
N SER A 76 21.74 -7.67 -6.02
CA SER A 76 21.50 -8.83 -6.88
C SER A 76 20.13 -9.45 -6.63
N HIS A 77 19.72 -10.39 -7.48
CA HIS A 77 18.50 -11.16 -7.27
C HIS A 77 18.48 -11.97 -5.95
N ASN A 78 19.65 -12.22 -5.36
CA ASN A 78 19.73 -12.91 -4.06
C ASN A 78 19.33 -12.00 -2.88
N ASP A 79 19.37 -10.69 -3.09
CA ASP A 79 19.07 -9.69 -2.08
C ASP A 79 17.58 -9.28 -2.10
N LEU A 80 16.81 -9.84 -3.04
CA LEU A 80 15.36 -9.62 -3.12
C LEU A 80 14.66 -10.27 -1.92
N VAL A 81 13.58 -9.64 -1.47
CA VAL A 81 12.78 -10.06 -0.31
C VAL A 81 11.31 -10.16 -0.70
N ARG A 82 10.62 -11.17 -0.19
CA ARG A 82 9.19 -11.42 -0.44
C ARG A 82 8.80 -11.26 -1.92
N THR A 83 9.67 -11.79 -2.81
CA THR A 83 9.54 -11.61 -4.25
C THR A 83 9.62 -12.95 -4.95
N VAL A 84 8.77 -13.14 -5.94
CA VAL A 84 8.81 -14.26 -6.89
C VAL A 84 9.05 -13.70 -8.30
N TYR A 85 9.89 -14.38 -9.06
CA TYR A 85 10.21 -14.01 -10.44
C TYR A 85 10.61 -15.24 -11.25
N ARG A 86 10.60 -15.13 -12.58
CA ARG A 86 11.05 -16.17 -13.49
C ARG A 86 12.52 -15.92 -13.86
N ARG A 87 13.36 -16.95 -13.71
CA ARG A 87 14.75 -16.93 -14.16
C ARG A 87 14.85 -17.07 -15.68
N ASP A 88 16.06 -16.81 -16.23
CA ASP A 88 16.33 -16.95 -17.67
C ASP A 88 16.17 -18.40 -18.17
N ASP A 89 16.34 -19.38 -17.30
CA ASP A 89 16.11 -20.82 -17.60
C ASP A 89 14.63 -21.21 -17.57
N GLY A 90 13.72 -20.26 -17.31
CA GLY A 90 12.27 -20.45 -17.20
C GLY A 90 11.79 -20.96 -15.85
N THR A 91 12.67 -21.30 -14.93
CA THR A 91 12.28 -21.74 -13.57
C THR A 91 11.85 -20.56 -12.71
N LEU A 92 10.97 -20.82 -11.73
CA LEU A 92 10.57 -19.80 -10.76
C LEU A 92 11.59 -19.71 -9.62
N ALA A 93 11.88 -18.51 -9.22
CA ALA A 93 12.68 -18.20 -8.04
C ALA A 93 11.80 -17.53 -7.00
N GLU A 94 11.91 -18.01 -5.77
CA GLU A 94 11.17 -17.50 -4.61
C GLU A 94 12.15 -16.97 -3.58
N ARG A 95 11.84 -15.81 -3.02
CA ARG A 95 12.58 -15.13 -1.95
C ARG A 95 11.61 -14.75 -0.82
N LEU A 96 10.86 -15.74 -0.31
CA LEU A 96 9.75 -15.52 0.63
C LEU A 96 10.18 -15.49 2.10
N ASN A 97 11.31 -16.10 2.44
CA ASN A 97 11.76 -16.32 3.83
C ASN A 97 12.58 -15.15 4.35
N VAL A 98 11.96 -13.99 4.54
CA VAL A 98 12.67 -12.84 5.08
C VAL A 98 11.83 -12.18 6.18
N ASP A 99 12.31 -12.28 7.41
CA ASP A 99 11.72 -11.67 8.62
C ASP A 99 12.11 -10.20 8.78
N CYS A 100 12.34 -9.48 7.68
CA CYS A 100 12.64 -8.06 7.74
C CYS A 100 11.50 -7.22 7.18
N ASN A 101 11.10 -6.23 7.94
CA ASN A 101 10.12 -5.22 7.56
C ASN A 101 10.65 -3.86 7.98
N ILE A 102 10.29 -2.83 7.21
CA ILE A 102 10.51 -1.46 7.66
C ILE A 102 9.41 -1.18 8.69
N PRO A 103 9.75 -0.80 9.94
CA PRO A 103 8.74 -0.42 10.93
C PRO A 103 7.85 0.68 10.38
N PHE A 104 6.53 0.56 10.61
CA PHE A 104 5.56 1.50 10.05
C PHE A 104 5.85 2.96 10.45
N GLY A 105 6.34 3.18 11.65
CA GLY A 105 6.77 4.51 12.12
C GLY A 105 7.98 5.10 11.40
N GLN A 106 8.78 4.28 10.74
CA GLN A 106 9.96 4.72 9.96
C GLN A 106 9.64 5.00 8.49
N LEU A 107 8.46 4.62 8.02
CA LEU A 107 8.03 4.95 6.66
C LEU A 107 7.85 6.47 6.53
N PRO A 108 8.23 7.06 5.39
CA PRO A 108 7.97 8.47 5.13
C PRO A 108 6.45 8.76 5.10
N PRO A 109 6.01 9.99 5.35
CA PRO A 109 4.63 10.37 5.12
C PRO A 109 4.28 10.21 3.64
N PRO A 110 3.00 9.94 3.30
CA PRO A 110 2.55 10.00 1.91
C PRO A 110 2.87 11.37 1.30
N ASP A 111 3.38 11.36 0.07
CA ASP A 111 3.66 12.57 -0.69
C ASP A 111 2.56 12.81 -1.73
N PHE A 112 1.90 13.96 -1.63
CA PHE A 112 0.85 14.41 -2.54
C PHE A 112 1.26 15.69 -3.30
N SER A 113 2.54 16.03 -3.31
CA SER A 113 3.02 17.29 -3.88
C SER A 113 2.80 17.41 -5.39
N ASP A 114 2.81 16.27 -6.10
CA ASP A 114 2.57 16.17 -7.54
C ASP A 114 1.12 15.82 -7.90
N PHE A 115 0.24 15.70 -6.90
CA PHE A 115 -1.13 15.27 -7.09
C PHE A 115 -2.04 16.45 -7.45
N ASP A 116 -2.39 16.58 -8.72
CA ASP A 116 -3.34 17.60 -9.19
C ASP A 116 -4.79 17.16 -8.89
N ARG A 117 -5.36 17.75 -7.84
CA ARG A 117 -6.72 17.47 -7.38
C ARG A 117 -7.81 17.96 -8.35
N THR A 118 -7.49 18.84 -9.28
CA THR A 118 -8.47 19.34 -10.25
C THR A 118 -8.94 18.26 -11.22
N HIS A 119 -8.15 17.22 -11.40
CA HIS A 119 -8.49 16.06 -12.22
C HIS A 119 -9.41 15.04 -11.52
N TYR A 120 -9.72 15.23 -10.23
CA TYR A 120 -10.50 14.27 -9.46
C TYR A 120 -11.77 14.90 -8.91
N ILE A 121 -12.90 14.28 -9.22
CA ILE A 121 -14.22 14.72 -8.75
C ILE A 121 -14.41 14.22 -7.31
N SER A 122 -14.79 15.13 -6.40
CA SER A 122 -15.18 14.74 -5.05
C SER A 122 -16.61 14.18 -5.01
N LEU A 123 -16.91 13.38 -3.99
CA LEU A 123 -18.28 12.84 -3.81
C LEU A 123 -19.35 13.94 -3.72
N THR A 124 -19.01 15.10 -3.17
CA THR A 124 -19.94 16.23 -3.04
C THR A 124 -20.23 16.94 -4.36
N GLU A 125 -19.37 16.74 -5.38
CA GLU A 125 -19.53 17.31 -6.72
C GLU A 125 -20.35 16.37 -7.65
N LEU A 126 -20.63 15.15 -7.22
CA LEU A 126 -21.47 14.22 -7.96
C LEU A 126 -22.95 14.64 -7.84
N THR A 127 -23.71 14.30 -8.88
CA THR A 127 -25.13 14.70 -9.00
C THR A 127 -26.05 14.04 -7.97
N ASN A 128 -25.61 12.96 -7.30
CA ASN A 128 -26.43 12.30 -6.28
C ASN A 128 -26.45 13.11 -4.98
N PRO A 129 -27.60 13.71 -4.59
CA PRO A 129 -27.69 14.56 -3.40
C PRO A 129 -27.43 13.78 -2.09
N MET A 130 -27.56 12.46 -2.10
CA MET A 130 -27.25 11.61 -0.93
C MET A 130 -25.79 11.69 -0.53
N HIS A 131 -24.89 11.97 -1.46
CA HIS A 131 -23.46 12.10 -1.14
C HIS A 131 -23.18 13.22 -0.14
N LYS A 132 -23.96 14.30 -0.15
CA LYS A 132 -23.83 15.42 0.80
C LYS A 132 -24.26 15.06 2.22
N LEU A 133 -25.03 13.99 2.40
CA LEU A 133 -25.40 13.49 3.73
C LEU A 133 -24.28 12.69 4.39
N TRP A 134 -23.37 12.14 3.57
CA TRP A 134 -22.28 11.29 4.04
C TRP A 134 -20.92 12.00 4.09
N SER A 135 -20.82 13.13 3.40
CA SER A 135 -19.58 13.89 3.34
C SER A 135 -19.87 15.36 3.13
N ASP A 136 -19.27 16.20 3.93
CA ASP A 136 -19.31 17.65 3.84
C ASP A 136 -18.19 18.23 2.97
N GLY A 137 -17.33 17.38 2.44
CA GLY A 137 -16.23 17.83 1.61
C GLY A 137 -15.23 16.76 1.20
N ARG A 138 -14.07 17.22 0.87
CA ARG A 138 -12.90 16.39 0.57
C ARG A 138 -12.15 16.06 1.85
N TRP A 139 -11.60 14.87 1.93
CA TRP A 139 -10.72 14.47 3.00
C TRP A 139 -9.49 13.73 2.47
N ASN A 140 -8.41 13.81 3.21
CA ASN A 140 -7.22 12.99 2.98
C ASN A 140 -7.49 11.57 3.46
N LYS A 141 -7.01 10.58 2.72
CA LYS A 141 -6.98 9.19 3.17
C LYS A 141 -5.61 8.87 3.71
N MET A 142 -5.57 8.23 4.87
CA MET A 142 -4.32 7.89 5.52
C MET A 142 -4.48 6.59 6.30
N THR A 143 -3.50 5.69 6.17
CA THR A 143 -3.31 4.55 7.06
C THR A 143 -2.49 5.00 8.26
N VAL A 144 -2.92 4.66 9.46
CA VAL A 144 -2.33 5.11 10.72
C VAL A 144 -1.44 4.04 11.35
N ALA A 145 -1.78 2.76 11.13
CA ALA A 145 -1.03 1.62 11.63
C ALA A 145 -1.04 0.49 10.59
N HIS A 146 -0.05 -0.40 10.65
CA HIS A 146 -0.07 -1.61 9.84
C HIS A 146 -0.78 -2.74 10.57
N GLY A 147 -1.63 -3.48 9.84
CA GLY A 147 -2.29 -4.68 10.32
C GLY A 147 -3.40 -4.40 11.34
N CYS A 148 -3.79 -5.43 12.08
CA CYS A 148 -4.91 -5.37 13.01
C CYS A 148 -4.50 -5.85 14.39
N TYR A 149 -4.76 -5.03 15.42
CA TYR A 149 -4.49 -5.42 16.81
C TYR A 149 -5.43 -6.51 17.34
N HIS A 150 -6.62 -6.67 16.77
CA HIS A 150 -7.64 -7.60 17.25
C HIS A 150 -7.29 -9.07 16.98
N LYS A 151 -6.89 -9.42 15.76
CA LYS A 151 -6.38 -10.74 15.33
C LYS A 151 -7.26 -11.95 15.67
N LYS A 152 -8.57 -11.79 15.88
CA LYS A 152 -9.48 -12.83 16.35
C LYS A 152 -10.69 -13.08 15.46
N CYS A 153 -10.78 -12.44 14.32
CA CYS A 153 -11.90 -12.62 13.40
C CYS A 153 -11.80 -13.99 12.71
N ALA A 154 -12.90 -14.72 12.66
CA ALA A 154 -12.92 -16.07 12.09
C ALA A 154 -12.67 -16.10 10.56
N PHE A 155 -12.84 -14.98 9.88
CA PHE A 155 -12.62 -14.85 8.44
C PHE A 155 -11.21 -14.35 8.07
N CYS A 156 -10.42 -13.87 9.05
CA CYS A 156 -9.06 -13.41 8.82
C CYS A 156 -8.07 -14.56 8.87
N ASP A 157 -7.27 -14.73 7.84
CA ASP A 157 -6.14 -15.65 7.87
C ASP A 157 -4.94 -15.01 8.59
N THR A 158 -4.95 -15.11 9.91
CA THR A 158 -3.87 -14.59 10.77
C THR A 158 -2.59 -15.43 10.73
N SER A 159 -2.55 -16.52 9.96
CA SER A 159 -1.34 -17.28 9.70
C SER A 159 -0.41 -16.55 8.73
N LEU A 160 -0.96 -15.66 7.91
CA LEU A 160 -0.18 -14.78 7.04
C LEU A 160 0.44 -13.65 7.87
N ASP A 161 1.75 -13.51 7.81
CA ASP A 161 2.49 -12.55 8.64
C ASP A 161 1.95 -11.12 8.52
N TYR A 162 1.69 -10.66 7.30
CA TYR A 162 1.21 -9.29 7.09
C TYR A 162 -0.21 -9.04 7.66
N ILE A 163 -1.04 -10.08 7.82
CA ILE A 163 -2.35 -9.99 8.50
C ILE A 163 -2.18 -10.18 10.01
N GLY A 164 -1.33 -11.14 10.40
CA GLY A 164 -1.06 -11.48 11.79
C GLY A 164 -0.25 -10.45 12.55
N ARG A 165 0.48 -9.56 11.86
CA ARG A 165 1.28 -8.50 12.48
C ARG A 165 0.43 -7.28 12.78
N SER A 166 0.81 -6.54 13.83
CA SER A 166 0.29 -5.21 14.12
C SER A 166 1.46 -4.32 14.50
N ASP A 167 1.64 -3.26 13.76
CA ASP A 167 2.73 -2.29 13.92
C ASP A 167 2.14 -0.89 13.86
N ALA A 168 2.16 -0.21 15.00
CA ALA A 168 1.59 1.11 15.19
C ALA A 168 2.68 2.10 15.62
N PRO A 169 2.78 3.27 14.96
CA PRO A 169 3.71 4.33 15.35
C PRO A 169 3.24 5.03 16.64
N SER A 170 4.05 5.96 17.15
CA SER A 170 3.59 6.82 18.22
C SER A 170 2.54 7.83 17.73
N PRO A 171 1.68 8.36 18.62
CA PRO A 171 0.72 9.41 18.27
C PRO A 171 1.37 10.64 17.63
N GLU A 172 2.59 11.00 18.07
CA GLU A 172 3.35 12.15 17.55
C GLU A 172 3.63 11.98 16.05
N ILE A 173 4.11 10.79 15.64
CA ILE A 173 4.38 10.46 14.23
C ILE A 173 3.12 10.56 13.39
N VAL A 174 1.98 10.10 13.91
CA VAL A 174 0.70 10.19 13.21
C VAL A 174 0.34 11.65 12.98
N VAL A 175 0.41 12.46 14.03
CA VAL A 175 0.05 13.89 13.95
C VAL A 175 1.01 14.65 13.02
N GLU A 176 2.31 14.39 13.09
CA GLU A 176 3.30 14.98 12.17
C GLU A 176 3.00 14.63 10.70
N ARG A 177 2.60 13.39 10.41
CA ARG A 177 2.15 12.99 9.07
C ARG A 177 0.89 13.72 8.64
N MET A 178 -0.08 13.89 9.56
CA MET A 178 -1.30 14.67 9.27
C MET A 178 -0.95 16.13 8.93
N GLU A 179 -0.09 16.78 9.72
CA GLU A 179 0.37 18.15 9.46
C GLU A 179 1.09 18.26 8.11
N HIS A 180 1.95 17.29 7.78
CA HIS A 180 2.65 17.21 6.49
C HIS A 180 1.65 17.13 5.32
N ILE A 181 0.66 16.23 5.40
CA ILE A 181 -0.36 16.05 4.37
C ILE A 181 -1.21 17.33 4.22
N VAL A 182 -1.62 17.95 5.34
CA VAL A 182 -2.36 19.23 5.30
C VAL A 182 -1.55 20.32 4.61
N ALA A 183 -0.25 20.40 4.88
CA ALA A 183 0.62 21.40 4.23
C ALA A 183 0.68 21.22 2.71
N GLN A 184 0.66 19.98 2.21
CA GLN A 184 0.67 19.69 0.77
C GLN A 184 -0.71 19.87 0.11
N THR A 185 -1.77 19.41 0.77
CA THR A 185 -3.11 19.32 0.16
C THR A 185 -3.99 20.51 0.46
N GLY A 186 -3.76 21.23 1.56
CA GLY A 186 -4.65 22.25 2.09
C GLY A 186 -5.98 21.68 2.64
N ILE A 187 -6.17 20.36 2.60
CA ILE A 187 -7.37 19.69 3.11
C ILE A 187 -7.12 19.31 4.57
N ARG A 188 -8.06 19.62 5.45
CA ARG A 188 -7.94 19.38 6.90
C ARG A 188 -8.65 18.11 7.36
N GLY A 189 -9.65 17.63 6.62
CA GLY A 189 -10.38 16.40 6.93
C GLY A 189 -9.51 15.15 6.66
N PHE A 190 -9.67 14.14 7.52
CA PHE A 190 -9.00 12.85 7.40
C PHE A 190 -9.98 11.69 7.48
N HIS A 191 -9.76 10.71 6.62
CA HIS A 191 -10.39 9.40 6.70
C HIS A 191 -9.29 8.36 6.92
N PHE A 192 -9.23 7.80 8.12
CA PHE A 192 -8.32 6.69 8.40
C PHE A 192 -8.86 5.43 7.73
N THR A 193 -7.98 4.77 6.98
CA THR A 193 -8.33 3.58 6.19
C THR A 193 -8.11 2.26 6.94
N ASP A 194 -7.72 2.38 8.21
CA ASP A 194 -7.45 1.23 9.09
C ASP A 194 -8.76 0.53 9.49
N GLU A 195 -8.84 -0.77 9.30
CA GLU A 195 -10.00 -1.57 9.69
C GLU A 195 -10.14 -1.72 11.22
N ALA A 196 -9.02 -1.65 11.94
CA ALA A 196 -8.97 -1.78 13.39
C ALA A 196 -7.83 -0.92 13.96
N LEU A 197 -8.14 0.33 14.26
CA LEU A 197 -7.19 1.27 14.83
C LEU A 197 -7.08 1.05 16.35
N PRO A 198 -5.86 0.90 16.93
CA PRO A 198 -5.69 0.73 18.37
C PRO A 198 -6.28 1.91 19.17
N PRO A 199 -7.20 1.67 20.10
CA PRO A 199 -7.90 2.76 20.82
C PRO A 199 -6.94 3.68 21.57
N ALA A 200 -5.85 3.15 22.14
CA ALA A 200 -4.85 3.94 22.86
C ALA A 200 -4.11 4.92 21.91
N LEU A 201 -3.79 4.46 20.70
CA LEU A 201 -3.16 5.31 19.68
C LEU A 201 -4.11 6.44 19.29
N LEU A 202 -5.38 6.11 18.98
CA LEU A 202 -6.38 7.11 18.61
C LEU A 202 -6.58 8.15 19.72
N ALA A 203 -6.68 7.72 20.98
CA ALA A 203 -6.80 8.63 22.12
C ALA A 203 -5.58 9.57 22.25
N GLY A 204 -4.37 9.06 21.99
CA GLY A 204 -3.15 9.86 21.95
C GLY A 204 -3.16 10.90 20.83
N VAL A 205 -3.54 10.49 19.63
CA VAL A 205 -3.67 11.39 18.47
C VAL A 205 -4.69 12.50 18.74
N CYS A 206 -5.88 12.16 19.23
CA CYS A 206 -6.92 13.16 19.57
C CYS A 206 -6.41 14.16 20.63
N ARG A 207 -5.70 13.68 21.64
CA ARG A 207 -5.13 14.57 22.67
C ARG A 207 -4.15 15.56 22.07
N LEU A 208 -3.20 15.09 21.25
CA LEU A 208 -2.21 15.95 20.59
C LEU A 208 -2.85 16.95 19.64
N ILE A 209 -3.88 16.57 18.89
CA ILE A 209 -4.63 17.49 18.03
C ILE A 209 -5.20 18.65 18.87
N VAL A 210 -5.82 18.34 20.00
CA VAL A 210 -6.39 19.35 20.89
C VAL A 210 -5.29 20.22 21.54
N GLU A 211 -4.23 19.60 22.07
CA GLU A 211 -3.12 20.31 22.72
C GLU A 211 -2.37 21.24 21.77
N ARG A 212 -2.17 20.83 20.53
CA ARG A 212 -1.47 21.64 19.50
C ARG A 212 -2.41 22.63 18.79
N GLY A 213 -3.71 22.59 19.04
CA GLY A 213 -4.71 23.44 18.37
C GLY A 213 -4.78 23.19 16.86
N ILE A 214 -4.54 21.95 16.42
CA ILE A 214 -4.59 21.60 15.01
C ILE A 214 -6.04 21.57 14.56
N ALA A 215 -6.36 22.39 13.58
CA ALA A 215 -7.69 22.38 12.97
C ALA A 215 -7.76 21.24 11.94
N VAL A 216 -8.45 20.18 12.26
CA VAL A 216 -8.77 19.03 11.41
C VAL A 216 -10.28 18.85 11.34
#